data_851e4a30f662ef7f16754edb2014c06f
#
_entry.id   851e4a30f662ef7f16754edb2014c06f
#
_cell.length_a   1.000
_cell.length_b   1.000
_cell.length_c   1.000
_cell.angle_alpha   90.00
_cell.angle_beta   90.00
_cell.angle_gamma   90.00
#
_symmetry.space_group_name_H-M   'P 1'
#
loop_
_entity.id
_entity.type
_entity.pdbx_description
1 polymer ?
#
loop_
_entity_poly.entity_id
_entity_poly.type
_entity_poly.pdbx_seq_one_letter_code
_entity_poly.pdbx_strand_id
1 'polypeptide(L)'
;MSKFVNILSAVFEKPQNWIWTKEKNEQSVYDLIDDLLGASGEVKGVTLAREILNYYFSFSSEEKLSFFNYLCVELDIIPDDIRKKLDIYEANKTKINYSAYMSAAEPKRQELIRKLNQVPAATPKLVEMRCDLLKLVKKYPKLAAVDLDFQHLFASWFNRGFLVLQKVSWQSPANILEKIIQYEAVHEIKSWKDLQGRLEPENRRCFAFFHPSMPNEPLIFVEVALTHGIPNSIQDLLNNEQTVDENIAFDTAVFYSISNCQSGLAGISFGNFLIKQVVEDLTSEFGN
;
A
#
# COMPACT_ATOMS: atom_id res chain seq x y z
N MET A 1 -10.12 23.20 2.15
CA MET A 1 -9.41 22.39 1.14
C MET A 1 -10.29 21.36 0.38
N SER A 2 -11.62 21.27 0.60
CA SER A 2 -12.45 20.22 -0.03
C SER A 2 -12.96 20.52 -1.45
N LYS A 3 -12.93 21.76 -1.93
CA LYS A 3 -13.51 22.13 -3.24
C LYS A 3 -12.62 21.82 -4.45
N PHE A 4 -11.30 21.78 -4.28
CA PHE A 4 -10.37 21.49 -5.39
C PHE A 4 -10.29 20.00 -5.72
N VAL A 5 -10.40 19.13 -4.72
CA VAL A 5 -10.40 17.67 -4.92
C VAL A 5 -11.67 17.23 -5.67
N ASN A 6 -12.83 17.84 -5.36
CA ASN A 6 -14.09 17.52 -6.04
C ASN A 6 -14.17 18.02 -7.49
N ILE A 7 -13.39 19.03 -7.88
CA ILE A 7 -13.37 19.50 -9.28
C ILE A 7 -12.54 18.56 -10.16
N LEU A 8 -11.45 18.00 -9.64
CA LEU A 8 -10.64 17.03 -10.37
C LEU A 8 -11.37 15.69 -10.54
N SER A 9 -12.05 15.18 -9.51
CA SER A 9 -12.85 13.95 -9.63
C SER A 9 -14.01 14.13 -10.62
N ALA A 10 -14.71 15.26 -10.61
CA ALA A 10 -15.83 15.53 -11.52
C ALA A 10 -15.42 15.64 -13.01
N VAL A 11 -14.18 15.97 -13.30
CA VAL A 11 -13.66 16.00 -14.69
C VAL A 11 -13.35 14.58 -15.19
N PHE A 12 -13.00 13.66 -14.29
CA PHE A 12 -12.63 12.28 -14.63
C PHE A 12 -13.79 11.27 -14.49
N GLU A 13 -14.89 11.63 -13.79
CA GLU A 13 -16.04 10.74 -13.57
C GLU A 13 -17.20 10.90 -14.57
N LYS A 14 -17.06 11.73 -15.59
CA LYS A 14 -18.07 11.72 -16.66
C LYS A 14 -17.91 10.43 -17.47
N PRO A 15 -18.93 9.52 -17.48
CA PRO A 15 -18.93 8.43 -18.44
C PRO A 15 -19.07 9.07 -19.83
N GLN A 16 -17.97 9.17 -20.54
CA GLN A 16 -18.02 9.42 -21.96
C GLN A 16 -18.58 8.16 -22.61
N ASN A 17 -19.90 8.11 -22.78
CA ASN A 17 -20.55 7.29 -23.79
C ASN A 17 -20.13 7.80 -25.19
N TRP A 18 -18.87 7.67 -25.52
CA TRP A 18 -18.43 7.68 -26.89
C TRP A 18 -18.58 6.25 -27.38
N ILE A 19 -19.60 6.06 -28.19
CA ILE A 19 -19.87 4.86 -28.97
C ILE A 19 -18.70 4.66 -29.93
N TRP A 20 -17.62 4.06 -29.42
CA TRP A 20 -16.73 3.32 -30.28
C TRP A 20 -17.30 1.90 -30.32
N THR A 21 -18.06 1.59 -31.37
CA THR A 21 -18.23 0.21 -31.85
C THR A 21 -16.84 -0.26 -32.27
N LYS A 22 -16.00 -0.61 -31.35
CA LYS A 22 -14.76 -1.33 -31.58
C LYS A 22 -15.18 -2.78 -31.75
N GLU A 23 -15.02 -3.32 -32.95
CA GLU A 23 -14.84 -4.75 -33.11
C GLU A 23 -13.88 -5.18 -32.04
N LYS A 24 -14.28 -6.15 -31.20
CA LYS A 24 -13.44 -6.77 -30.18
C LYS A 24 -12.34 -7.53 -30.93
N ASN A 25 -11.28 -6.83 -31.35
CA ASN A 25 -10.01 -7.48 -31.57
C ASN A 25 -9.62 -8.01 -30.18
N GLU A 26 -9.57 -9.32 -30.04
CA GLU A 26 -9.12 -10.02 -28.83
C GLU A 26 -7.60 -9.83 -28.68
N GLN A 27 -7.21 -8.59 -28.36
CA GLN A 27 -5.82 -8.26 -28.10
C GLN A 27 -5.47 -8.90 -26.75
N SER A 28 -4.41 -9.69 -26.71
CA SER A 28 -3.99 -10.34 -25.48
C SER A 28 -3.49 -9.30 -24.47
N VAL A 29 -3.52 -9.61 -23.18
CA VAL A 29 -2.96 -8.73 -22.14
C VAL A 29 -1.48 -8.45 -22.39
N TYR A 30 -0.76 -9.37 -23.02
CA TYR A 30 0.67 -9.24 -23.34
C TYR A 30 0.91 -8.22 -24.44
N ASP A 31 0.07 -8.21 -25.48
CA ASP A 31 0.12 -7.18 -26.52
C ASP A 31 -0.17 -5.78 -25.96
N LEU A 32 -1.13 -5.69 -25.02
CA LEU A 32 -1.41 -4.43 -24.32
C LEU A 32 -0.23 -3.95 -23.47
N ILE A 33 0.53 -4.87 -22.86
CA ILE A 33 1.74 -4.53 -22.11
C ILE A 33 2.82 -3.99 -23.05
N ASP A 34 3.05 -4.62 -24.19
CA ASP A 34 4.03 -4.15 -25.17
C ASP A 34 3.62 -2.77 -25.74
N ASP A 35 2.35 -2.58 -26.06
CA ASP A 35 1.80 -1.29 -26.47
C ASP A 35 1.96 -0.21 -25.38
N LEU A 36 1.76 -0.57 -24.09
CA LEU A 36 1.92 0.35 -22.96
C LEU A 36 3.39 0.75 -22.77
N LEU A 37 4.30 -0.21 -22.84
CA LEU A 37 5.73 0.05 -22.71
C LEU A 37 6.27 0.89 -23.86
N GLY A 38 5.74 0.71 -25.09
CA GLY A 38 6.05 1.51 -26.27
C GLY A 38 5.30 2.85 -26.38
N ALA A 39 4.30 3.11 -25.52
CA ALA A 39 3.46 4.30 -25.62
C ALA A 39 4.22 5.58 -25.24
N SER A 40 4.15 6.60 -26.09
CA SER A 40 4.73 7.93 -25.87
C SER A 40 3.73 8.98 -25.36
N GLY A 41 2.41 8.66 -25.32
CA GLY A 41 1.35 9.58 -24.91
C GLY A 41 0.73 9.22 -23.57
N GLU A 42 0.60 10.18 -22.64
CA GLU A 42 0.08 9.97 -21.28
C GLU A 42 -1.36 9.41 -21.28
N VAL A 43 -2.28 10.01 -22.04
CA VAL A 43 -3.70 9.59 -22.11
C VAL A 43 -3.84 8.16 -22.63
N LYS A 44 -3.09 7.80 -23.69
CA LYS A 44 -3.08 6.45 -24.24
C LYS A 44 -2.50 5.47 -23.22
N GLY A 45 -1.41 5.86 -22.53
CA GLY A 45 -0.78 5.06 -21.49
C GLY A 45 -1.72 4.72 -20.34
N VAL A 46 -2.45 5.71 -19.80
CA VAL A 46 -3.42 5.49 -18.71
C VAL A 46 -4.58 4.58 -19.15
N THR A 47 -5.02 4.69 -20.41
CA THR A 47 -6.09 3.82 -20.95
C THR A 47 -5.63 2.37 -21.03
N LEU A 48 -4.46 2.11 -21.62
CA LEU A 48 -3.88 0.76 -21.72
C LEU A 48 -3.61 0.16 -20.33
N ALA A 49 -3.04 0.96 -19.43
CA ALA A 49 -2.78 0.54 -18.05
C ALA A 49 -4.06 0.12 -17.32
N ARG A 50 -5.17 0.85 -17.51
CA ARG A 50 -6.48 0.50 -16.95
C ARG A 50 -7.02 -0.80 -17.53
N GLU A 51 -6.88 -1.02 -18.83
CA GLU A 51 -7.29 -2.27 -19.47
C GLU A 51 -6.49 -3.45 -18.93
N ILE A 52 -5.16 -3.34 -18.80
CA ILE A 52 -4.30 -4.38 -18.22
C ILE A 52 -4.73 -4.72 -16.79
N LEU A 53 -4.98 -3.71 -15.95
CA LEU A 53 -5.46 -3.94 -14.58
C LEU A 53 -6.82 -4.65 -14.58
N ASN A 54 -7.74 -4.28 -15.46
CA ASN A 54 -9.04 -4.94 -15.56
C ASN A 54 -8.91 -6.42 -15.99
N TYR A 55 -8.04 -6.70 -16.95
CA TYR A 55 -7.74 -8.10 -17.33
C TYR A 55 -7.16 -8.88 -16.15
N TYR A 56 -6.15 -8.33 -15.46
CA TYR A 56 -5.53 -9.00 -14.31
C TYR A 56 -6.56 -9.39 -13.23
N PHE A 57 -7.48 -8.49 -12.89
CA PHE A 57 -8.50 -8.75 -11.87
C PHE A 57 -9.64 -9.66 -12.34
N SER A 58 -9.73 -9.96 -13.64
CA SER A 58 -10.63 -10.99 -14.19
C SER A 58 -9.98 -12.37 -14.29
N PHE A 59 -8.67 -12.47 -14.08
CA PHE A 59 -7.92 -13.71 -14.24
C PHE A 59 -8.23 -14.75 -13.17
N SER A 60 -8.28 -16.02 -13.60
CA SER A 60 -8.18 -17.18 -12.75
C SER A 60 -6.79 -17.26 -12.08
N SER A 61 -6.65 -18.12 -11.08
CA SER A 61 -5.37 -18.35 -10.40
C SER A 61 -4.26 -18.81 -11.34
N GLU A 62 -4.60 -19.60 -12.37
CA GLU A 62 -3.65 -20.09 -13.37
C GLU A 62 -3.20 -18.98 -14.32
N GLU A 63 -4.13 -18.11 -14.74
CA GLU A 63 -3.81 -16.96 -15.56
C GLU A 63 -2.96 -15.93 -14.80
N LYS A 64 -3.23 -15.70 -13.52
CA LYS A 64 -2.37 -14.88 -12.65
C LYS A 64 -0.95 -15.45 -12.55
N LEU A 65 -0.81 -16.77 -12.42
CA LEU A 65 0.52 -17.41 -12.44
C LEU A 65 1.20 -17.20 -13.79
N SER A 66 0.49 -17.33 -14.90
CA SER A 66 1.01 -17.11 -16.26
C SER A 66 1.46 -15.65 -16.44
N PHE A 67 0.67 -14.70 -15.95
CA PHE A 67 1.00 -13.29 -15.94
C PHE A 67 2.32 -13.00 -15.19
N PHE A 68 2.48 -13.50 -13.96
CA PHE A 68 3.73 -13.30 -13.21
C PHE A 68 4.91 -14.03 -13.83
N ASN A 69 4.72 -15.18 -14.48
CA ASN A 69 5.77 -15.83 -15.24
C ASN A 69 6.22 -14.97 -16.42
N TYR A 70 5.30 -14.33 -17.14
CA TYR A 70 5.62 -13.39 -18.21
C TYR A 70 6.44 -12.20 -17.67
N LEU A 71 6.03 -11.59 -16.56
CA LEU A 71 6.82 -10.52 -15.93
C LEU A 71 8.22 -10.97 -15.54
N CYS A 72 8.36 -12.22 -15.09
CA CYS A 72 9.62 -12.78 -14.63
C CYS A 72 10.59 -13.06 -15.79
N VAL A 73 10.10 -13.48 -16.95
CA VAL A 73 10.92 -13.98 -18.07
C VAL A 73 11.06 -12.94 -19.16
N GLU A 74 9.93 -12.37 -19.65
CA GLU A 74 9.94 -11.50 -20.82
C GLU A 74 10.26 -10.03 -20.47
N LEU A 75 9.98 -9.62 -19.22
CA LEU A 75 10.24 -8.26 -18.77
C LEU A 75 11.42 -8.17 -17.81
N ASP A 76 12.31 -9.13 -17.84
CA ASP A 76 13.55 -9.12 -17.06
C ASP A 76 14.65 -8.26 -17.72
N ILE A 77 15.76 -8.13 -17.04
CA ILE A 77 16.97 -7.49 -17.55
C ILE A 77 17.62 -8.36 -18.65
N ILE A 78 18.34 -7.71 -19.55
CA ILE A 78 19.15 -8.38 -20.58
C ILE A 78 20.62 -8.33 -20.16
N PRO A 79 21.20 -9.43 -19.61
CA PRO A 79 22.56 -9.41 -19.03
C PRO A 79 23.64 -8.92 -19.99
N ASP A 80 23.54 -9.27 -21.27
CA ASP A 80 24.53 -8.85 -22.27
C ASP A 80 24.47 -7.37 -22.60
N ASP A 81 23.28 -6.74 -22.56
CA ASP A 81 23.16 -5.30 -22.71
C ASP A 81 23.72 -4.56 -21.50
N ILE A 82 23.46 -5.05 -20.30
CA ILE A 82 24.04 -4.50 -19.06
C ILE A 82 25.56 -4.50 -19.13
N ARG A 83 26.18 -5.63 -19.51
CA ARG A 83 27.65 -5.72 -19.63
C ARG A 83 28.18 -4.69 -20.61
N LYS A 84 27.58 -4.60 -21.80
CA LYS A 84 27.99 -3.59 -22.82
C LYS A 84 27.90 -2.16 -22.30
N LYS A 85 26.79 -1.82 -21.59
CA LYS A 85 26.61 -0.46 -21.03
C LYS A 85 27.58 -0.19 -19.88
N LEU A 86 27.89 -1.21 -19.08
CA LEU A 86 28.87 -1.10 -18.00
C LEU A 86 30.27 -0.86 -18.58
N ASP A 87 30.70 -1.63 -19.59
CA ASP A 87 32.01 -1.45 -20.26
C ASP A 87 32.13 -0.03 -20.83
N ILE A 88 31.07 0.49 -21.48
CA ILE A 88 31.07 1.85 -22.02
C ILE A 88 31.17 2.90 -20.89
N TYR A 89 30.48 2.70 -19.78
CA TYR A 89 30.54 3.58 -18.63
C TYR A 89 31.94 3.54 -17.97
N GLU A 90 32.54 2.35 -17.83
CA GLU A 90 33.88 2.21 -17.25
C GLU A 90 34.95 2.89 -18.12
N ALA A 91 34.83 2.78 -19.44
CA ALA A 91 35.74 3.43 -20.40
C ALA A 91 35.57 4.97 -20.39
N ASN A 92 34.36 5.48 -20.18
CA ASN A 92 34.09 6.90 -20.19
C ASN A 92 32.95 7.25 -19.19
N LYS A 93 33.30 7.68 -17.97
CA LYS A 93 32.42 7.95 -16.83
C LYS A 93 31.66 9.27 -16.97
N THR A 94 30.79 9.34 -17.98
CA THR A 94 29.88 10.47 -18.20
C THR A 94 28.51 10.24 -17.58
N LYS A 95 27.73 11.30 -17.33
CA LYS A 95 26.34 11.23 -16.92
C LYS A 95 25.49 10.43 -17.91
N ILE A 96 25.76 10.57 -19.21
CA ILE A 96 25.01 9.89 -20.28
C ILE A 96 25.23 8.37 -20.19
N ASN A 97 26.50 7.94 -20.10
CA ASN A 97 26.85 6.52 -20.01
C ASN A 97 26.37 5.91 -18.69
N TYR A 98 26.43 6.65 -17.57
CA TYR A 98 25.87 6.21 -16.31
C TYR A 98 24.36 6.01 -16.40
N SER A 99 23.62 6.98 -16.99
CA SER A 99 22.18 6.86 -17.20
C SER A 99 21.83 5.66 -18.10
N ALA A 100 22.59 5.42 -19.16
CA ALA A 100 22.37 4.28 -20.05
C ALA A 100 22.59 2.93 -19.34
N TYR A 101 23.61 2.84 -18.49
CA TYR A 101 23.85 1.66 -17.64
C TYR A 101 22.71 1.43 -16.65
N MET A 102 22.30 2.47 -15.91
CA MET A 102 21.21 2.36 -14.95
C MET A 102 19.90 1.92 -15.61
N SER A 103 19.58 2.48 -16.79
CA SER A 103 18.39 2.09 -17.54
C SER A 103 18.45 0.63 -18.04
N ALA A 104 19.62 0.14 -18.44
CA ALA A 104 19.78 -1.26 -18.85
C ALA A 104 19.71 -2.25 -17.66
N ALA A 105 20.12 -1.81 -16.47
CA ALA A 105 20.08 -2.60 -15.25
C ALA A 105 18.69 -2.64 -14.59
N GLU A 106 17.75 -1.85 -15.07
CA GLU A 106 16.37 -1.84 -14.55
C GLU A 106 15.49 -2.77 -15.40
N PRO A 107 14.82 -3.78 -14.80
CA PRO A 107 13.93 -4.66 -15.53
C PRO A 107 12.67 -3.91 -16.00
N LYS A 108 12.22 -4.20 -17.23
CA LYS A 108 11.05 -3.55 -17.86
C LYS A 108 9.77 -3.70 -17.01
N ARG A 109 9.65 -4.75 -16.19
CA ARG A 109 8.52 -4.94 -15.29
C ARG A 109 8.40 -3.82 -14.24
N GLN A 110 9.51 -3.18 -13.81
CA GLN A 110 9.42 -2.00 -12.93
C GLN A 110 8.78 -0.81 -13.65
N GLU A 111 9.12 -0.58 -14.92
CA GLU A 111 8.48 0.46 -15.72
C GLU A 111 6.98 0.16 -15.91
N LEU A 112 6.62 -1.10 -16.20
CA LEU A 112 5.23 -1.53 -16.28
C LEU A 112 4.48 -1.21 -14.99
N ILE A 113 4.98 -1.60 -13.82
CA ILE A 113 4.34 -1.38 -12.53
C ILE A 113 4.17 0.14 -12.27
N ARG A 114 5.16 0.98 -12.62
CA ARG A 114 5.03 2.44 -12.51
C ARG A 114 3.95 3.00 -13.44
N LYS A 115 3.88 2.51 -14.69
CA LYS A 115 2.83 2.94 -15.64
C LYS A 115 1.44 2.49 -15.18
N LEU A 116 1.31 1.29 -14.62
CA LEU A 116 0.05 0.83 -14.01
C LEU A 116 -0.39 1.72 -12.85
N ASN A 117 0.56 2.21 -12.04
CA ASN A 117 0.26 3.09 -10.91
C ASN A 117 -0.19 4.51 -11.30
N GLN A 118 -0.06 4.90 -12.59
CA GLN A 118 -0.58 6.17 -13.09
C GLN A 118 -2.11 6.19 -13.24
N VAL A 119 -2.75 5.04 -13.23
CA VAL A 119 -4.21 4.96 -13.26
C VAL A 119 -4.77 5.45 -11.91
N PRO A 120 -5.76 6.35 -11.89
CA PRO A 120 -6.42 6.77 -10.66
C PRO A 120 -6.90 5.57 -9.83
N ALA A 121 -6.61 5.58 -8.53
CA ALA A 121 -6.92 4.50 -7.60
C ALA A 121 -6.27 3.13 -7.94
N ALA A 122 -5.15 3.11 -8.66
CA ALA A 122 -4.44 1.86 -8.97
C ALA A 122 -3.58 1.34 -7.81
N THR A 123 -3.08 2.22 -6.94
CA THR A 123 -2.18 1.82 -5.85
C THR A 123 -2.74 0.67 -4.99
N PRO A 124 -4.00 0.69 -4.50
CA PRO A 124 -4.57 -0.46 -3.79
C PRO A 124 -4.61 -1.73 -4.63
N LYS A 125 -4.91 -1.61 -5.93
CA LYS A 125 -4.91 -2.75 -6.86
C LYS A 125 -3.51 -3.37 -7.00
N LEU A 126 -2.46 -2.57 -7.06
CA LEU A 126 -1.09 -3.06 -7.12
C LEU A 126 -0.66 -3.72 -5.79
N VAL A 127 -1.12 -3.21 -4.66
CA VAL A 127 -0.92 -3.87 -3.36
C VAL A 127 -1.62 -5.23 -3.32
N GLU A 128 -2.85 -5.34 -3.84
CA GLU A 128 -3.58 -6.61 -3.97
C GLU A 128 -2.89 -7.56 -4.96
N MET A 129 -2.41 -7.05 -6.11
CA MET A 129 -1.64 -7.83 -7.09
C MET A 129 -0.40 -8.44 -6.43
N ARG A 130 0.35 -7.68 -5.63
CA ARG A 130 1.48 -8.22 -4.88
C ARG A 130 1.05 -9.22 -3.81
N CYS A 131 -0.11 -9.05 -3.18
CA CYS A 131 -0.65 -10.04 -2.25
C CYS A 131 -0.84 -11.41 -2.93
N ASP A 132 -1.34 -11.44 -4.16
CA ASP A 132 -1.46 -12.66 -4.96
C ASP A 132 -0.09 -13.25 -5.33
N LEU A 133 0.86 -12.39 -5.72
CA LEU A 133 2.24 -12.80 -5.99
C LEU A 133 2.89 -13.46 -4.78
N LEU A 134 2.74 -12.91 -3.58
CA LEU A 134 3.32 -13.46 -2.34
C LEU A 134 2.80 -14.87 -2.02
N LYS A 135 1.54 -15.17 -2.37
CA LYS A 135 0.99 -16.54 -2.27
C LYS A 135 1.67 -17.50 -3.24
N LEU A 136 1.98 -17.01 -4.45
CA LEU A 136 2.62 -17.79 -5.51
C LEU A 136 4.13 -18.00 -5.28
N VAL A 137 4.85 -17.03 -4.75
CA VAL A 137 6.30 -17.11 -4.48
C VAL A 137 6.64 -18.30 -3.58
N LYS A 138 5.78 -18.62 -2.61
CA LYS A 138 5.97 -19.79 -1.72
C LYS A 138 6.06 -21.10 -2.51
N LYS A 139 5.31 -21.23 -3.61
CA LYS A 139 5.27 -22.43 -4.46
C LYS A 139 6.21 -22.33 -5.67
N TYR A 140 6.45 -21.12 -6.15
CA TYR A 140 7.26 -20.83 -7.33
C TYR A 140 8.37 -19.84 -7.00
N PRO A 141 9.49 -20.26 -6.38
CA PRO A 141 10.54 -19.37 -5.87
C PRO A 141 11.17 -18.45 -6.92
N LYS A 142 11.14 -18.82 -8.21
CA LYS A 142 11.63 -17.98 -9.31
C LYS A 142 10.92 -16.62 -9.42
N LEU A 143 9.66 -16.54 -8.93
CA LEU A 143 8.89 -15.30 -8.90
C LEU A 143 9.38 -14.31 -7.83
N ALA A 144 10.34 -14.69 -6.98
CA ALA A 144 10.92 -13.80 -5.97
C ALA A 144 11.59 -12.56 -6.58
N ALA A 145 12.11 -12.66 -7.81
CA ALA A 145 12.65 -11.51 -8.52
C ALA A 145 11.58 -10.45 -8.82
N VAL A 146 10.36 -10.88 -9.20
CA VAL A 146 9.22 -9.97 -9.41
C VAL A 146 8.79 -9.34 -8.09
N ASP A 147 8.76 -10.10 -6.98
CA ASP A 147 8.45 -9.57 -5.65
C ASP A 147 9.47 -8.52 -5.20
N LEU A 148 10.76 -8.74 -5.48
CA LEU A 148 11.82 -7.77 -5.16
C LEU A 148 11.58 -6.43 -5.86
N ASP A 149 11.12 -6.44 -7.11
CA ASP A 149 10.80 -5.21 -7.84
C ASP A 149 9.57 -4.49 -7.27
N PHE A 150 8.54 -5.23 -6.87
CA PHE A 150 7.42 -4.65 -6.12
C PHE A 150 7.88 -4.03 -4.80
N GLN A 151 8.74 -4.74 -4.04
CA GLN A 151 9.28 -4.23 -2.78
C GLN A 151 10.06 -2.93 -2.99
N HIS A 152 10.92 -2.89 -4.01
CA HIS A 152 11.71 -1.70 -4.35
C HIS A 152 10.82 -0.48 -4.63
N LEU A 153 9.81 -0.64 -5.47
CA LEU A 153 8.88 0.44 -5.81
C LEU A 153 8.02 0.84 -4.61
N PHE A 154 7.47 -0.12 -3.87
CA PHE A 154 6.63 0.15 -2.73
C PHE A 154 7.41 0.80 -1.57
N ALA A 155 8.67 0.45 -1.34
CA ALA A 155 9.52 1.13 -0.37
C ALA A 155 9.66 2.63 -0.67
N SER A 156 9.66 3.00 -1.96
CA SER A 156 9.70 4.41 -2.38
C SER A 156 8.33 5.08 -2.25
N TRP A 157 7.24 4.40 -2.64
CA TRP A 157 5.88 4.98 -2.64
C TRP A 157 5.30 5.10 -1.23
N PHE A 158 5.53 4.12 -0.39
CA PHE A 158 5.00 4.05 0.98
C PHE A 158 6.02 4.51 2.04
N ASN A 159 6.96 5.39 1.67
CA ASN A 159 7.85 5.92 2.66
C ASN A 159 7.12 6.88 3.62
N ARG A 160 7.71 7.05 4.81
CA ARG A 160 7.11 7.82 5.92
C ARG A 160 6.67 9.24 5.56
N GLY A 161 7.33 9.87 4.58
CA GLY A 161 7.04 11.25 4.18
C GLY A 161 5.67 11.41 3.49
N PHE A 162 5.07 10.31 3.03
CA PHE A 162 3.75 10.30 2.41
C PHE A 162 2.65 9.75 3.33
N LEU A 163 3.00 9.19 4.49
CA LEU A 163 2.01 8.63 5.40
C LEU A 163 1.37 9.71 6.26
N VAL A 164 0.07 9.60 6.44
CA VAL A 164 -0.75 10.52 7.23
C VAL A 164 -1.27 9.77 8.45
N LEU A 165 -0.91 10.24 9.65
CA LEU A 165 -1.47 9.76 10.90
C LEU A 165 -2.87 10.36 11.10
N GLN A 166 -3.84 9.53 11.43
CA GLN A 166 -5.18 9.95 11.80
C GLN A 166 -5.63 9.25 13.09
N LYS A 167 -6.25 10.00 13.99
CA LYS A 167 -6.92 9.44 15.15
C LYS A 167 -8.22 8.74 14.69
N VAL A 168 -8.38 7.48 15.08
CA VAL A 168 -9.61 6.72 14.86
C VAL A 168 -10.46 6.82 16.12
N SER A 169 -11.72 7.20 15.98
CA SER A 169 -12.69 7.34 17.04
C SER A 169 -14.02 6.71 16.63
N TRP A 170 -14.96 6.64 17.55
CA TRP A 170 -16.31 6.15 17.23
C TRP A 170 -17.05 6.99 16.19
N GLN A 171 -16.65 8.25 15.96
CA GLN A 171 -17.17 9.12 14.91
C GLN A 171 -16.45 8.94 13.56
N SER A 172 -15.46 8.08 13.48
CA SER A 172 -14.80 7.76 12.20
C SER A 172 -15.76 7.07 11.22
N PRO A 173 -15.57 7.20 9.90
CA PRO A 173 -16.42 6.55 8.92
C PRO A 173 -16.55 5.05 9.17
N ALA A 174 -17.77 4.50 9.04
CA ALA A 174 -18.07 3.10 9.35
C ALA A 174 -17.18 2.11 8.54
N ASN A 175 -16.85 2.44 7.29
CA ASN A 175 -15.94 1.63 6.46
C ASN A 175 -14.52 1.55 7.03
N ILE A 176 -14.06 2.58 7.77
CA ILE A 176 -12.77 2.53 8.46
C ILE A 176 -12.89 1.66 9.72
N LEU A 177 -13.95 1.85 10.49
CA LEU A 177 -14.20 1.08 11.70
C LEU A 177 -14.33 -0.42 11.41
N GLU A 178 -15.02 -0.80 10.33
CA GLU A 178 -15.14 -2.18 9.87
C GLU A 178 -13.77 -2.78 9.54
N LYS A 179 -12.88 -1.99 8.92
CA LYS A 179 -11.51 -2.42 8.60
C LYS A 179 -10.64 -2.61 9.85
N ILE A 180 -10.81 -1.79 10.89
CA ILE A 180 -10.13 -2.01 12.17
C ILE A 180 -10.55 -3.36 12.75
N ILE A 181 -11.84 -3.69 12.74
CA ILE A 181 -12.31 -5.02 13.19
C ILE A 181 -11.68 -6.13 12.35
N GLN A 182 -11.67 -5.98 11.02
CA GLN A 182 -11.20 -7.01 10.10
C GLN A 182 -9.69 -7.25 10.19
N TYR A 183 -8.91 -6.18 10.42
CA TYR A 183 -7.45 -6.24 10.37
C TYR A 183 -6.78 -6.41 11.73
N GLU A 184 -7.55 -6.39 12.84
CA GLU A 184 -6.97 -6.63 14.15
C GLU A 184 -6.43 -8.07 14.26
N ALA A 185 -5.11 -8.19 14.35
CA ALA A 185 -4.40 -9.46 14.29
C ALA A 185 -3.84 -9.92 15.64
N VAL A 186 -3.78 -9.02 16.64
CA VAL A 186 -3.16 -9.28 17.95
C VAL A 186 -4.22 -9.66 18.99
N HIS A 187 -5.28 -8.86 19.07
CA HIS A 187 -6.38 -9.04 20.02
C HIS A 187 -7.72 -8.93 19.30
N GLU A 188 -8.22 -10.05 18.79
CA GLU A 188 -9.42 -10.15 17.96
C GLU A 188 -10.59 -9.28 18.48
N ILE A 189 -11.16 -8.47 17.60
CA ILE A 189 -12.37 -7.69 17.85
C ILE A 189 -13.56 -8.47 17.32
N LYS A 190 -14.41 -9.01 18.20
CA LYS A 190 -15.51 -9.93 17.83
C LYS A 190 -16.81 -9.23 17.50
N SER A 191 -16.95 -7.96 17.90
CA SER A 191 -18.19 -7.23 17.75
C SER A 191 -17.95 -5.71 17.70
N TRP A 192 -18.96 -4.99 17.22
CA TRP A 192 -19.00 -3.53 17.30
C TRP A 192 -18.89 -3.02 18.74
N LYS A 193 -19.44 -3.76 19.71
CA LYS A 193 -19.34 -3.43 21.14
C LYS A 193 -17.91 -3.53 21.64
N ASP A 194 -17.17 -4.54 21.19
CA ASP A 194 -15.74 -4.68 21.54
C ASP A 194 -14.93 -3.53 20.96
N LEU A 195 -15.20 -3.15 19.69
CA LEU A 195 -14.57 -1.99 19.07
C LEU A 195 -14.91 -0.70 19.83
N GLN A 196 -16.16 -0.51 20.20
CA GLN A 196 -16.61 0.64 21.00
C GLN A 196 -15.80 0.74 22.29
N GLY A 197 -15.61 -0.36 23.00
CA GLY A 197 -14.79 -0.41 24.21
C GLY A 197 -13.31 -0.09 24.02
N ARG A 198 -12.81 -0.10 22.76
CA ARG A 198 -11.43 0.28 22.42
C ARG A 198 -11.30 1.72 21.94
N LEU A 199 -12.40 2.38 21.58
CA LEU A 199 -12.38 3.70 20.99
C LEU A 199 -13.04 4.79 21.85
N GLU A 200 -14.10 4.47 22.60
CA GLU A 200 -14.88 5.47 23.36
C GLU A 200 -14.34 5.82 24.74
N PRO A 201 -13.81 4.87 25.56
CA PRO A 201 -13.32 5.23 26.87
C PRO A 201 -12.22 6.31 26.81
N GLU A 202 -12.25 7.26 27.75
CA GLU A 202 -11.30 8.39 27.78
C GLU A 202 -9.84 7.96 27.88
N ASN A 203 -9.60 6.76 28.41
CA ASN A 203 -8.27 6.16 28.50
C ASN A 203 -7.91 5.28 27.30
N ARG A 204 -8.59 5.40 26.17
CA ARG A 204 -8.31 4.65 24.96
C ARG A 204 -7.98 5.59 23.79
N ARG A 205 -6.99 5.18 23.02
CA ARG A 205 -6.64 5.85 21.77
C ARG A 205 -6.40 4.82 20.68
N CYS A 206 -6.89 5.12 19.50
CA CYS A 206 -6.56 4.38 18.30
C CYS A 206 -6.04 5.35 17.24
N PHE A 207 -4.93 5.01 16.62
CA PHE A 207 -4.34 5.79 15.54
C PHE A 207 -4.15 4.88 14.33
N ALA A 208 -4.41 5.40 13.14
CA ALA A 208 -4.15 4.67 11.91
C ALA A 208 -3.34 5.53 10.93
N PHE A 209 -2.44 4.87 10.19
CA PHE A 209 -1.66 5.49 9.14
C PHE A 209 -2.29 5.19 7.79
N PHE A 210 -2.48 6.23 7.00
CA PHE A 210 -3.04 6.17 5.66
C PHE A 210 -2.03 6.71 4.64
N HIS A 211 -2.18 6.25 3.39
CA HIS A 211 -1.50 6.84 2.26
C HIS A 211 -2.49 7.66 1.42
N PRO A 212 -2.12 8.85 0.88
CA PRO A 212 -3.02 9.67 0.07
C PRO A 212 -3.64 8.95 -1.13
N SER A 213 -2.92 7.99 -1.73
CA SER A 213 -3.45 7.15 -2.82
C SER A 213 -4.38 6.02 -2.34
N MET A 214 -4.51 5.82 -1.02
CA MET A 214 -5.33 4.78 -0.37
C MET A 214 -6.08 5.37 0.84
N PRO A 215 -6.89 6.43 0.67
CA PRO A 215 -7.42 7.21 1.80
C PRO A 215 -8.42 6.45 2.67
N ASN A 216 -9.01 5.37 2.14
CA ASN A 216 -9.99 4.53 2.85
C ASN A 216 -9.40 3.18 3.31
N GLU A 217 -8.08 2.99 3.16
CA GLU A 217 -7.38 1.78 3.51
C GLU A 217 -6.32 2.09 4.56
N PRO A 218 -6.52 1.73 5.84
CA PRO A 218 -5.46 1.84 6.82
C PRO A 218 -4.32 0.91 6.42
N LEU A 219 -3.09 1.38 6.58
CA LEU A 219 -1.89 0.58 6.33
C LEU A 219 -1.43 -0.12 7.60
N ILE A 220 -1.46 0.62 8.69
CA ILE A 220 -1.14 0.16 10.05
C ILE A 220 -2.08 0.90 10.97
N PHE A 221 -2.56 0.23 12.02
CA PHE A 221 -3.17 0.93 13.15
C PHE A 221 -2.54 0.49 14.47
N VAL A 222 -2.67 1.36 15.44
CA VAL A 222 -2.06 1.23 16.76
C VAL A 222 -3.13 1.53 17.80
N GLU A 223 -3.33 0.61 18.72
CA GLU A 223 -4.23 0.79 19.86
C GLU A 223 -3.39 1.06 21.14
N VAL A 224 -3.78 2.10 21.84
CA VAL A 224 -3.09 2.57 23.03
C VAL A 224 -4.08 2.68 24.21
N ALA A 225 -3.68 2.19 25.35
CA ALA A 225 -4.36 2.44 26.61
C ALA A 225 -3.55 3.37 27.48
N LEU A 226 -4.21 4.33 28.10
CA LEU A 226 -3.63 5.21 29.10
C LEU A 226 -3.91 4.61 30.48
N THR A 227 -2.87 4.46 31.29
CA THR A 227 -2.93 3.77 32.59
C THR A 227 -2.19 4.53 33.67
N HIS A 228 -2.34 4.07 34.91
CA HIS A 228 -1.50 4.45 36.04
C HIS A 228 -0.46 3.35 36.25
N GLY A 229 0.77 3.63 35.90
CA GLY A 229 1.85 2.63 35.92
C GLY A 229 1.68 1.54 34.85
N ILE A 230 2.61 0.60 34.86
CA ILE A 230 2.62 -0.52 33.89
C ILE A 230 1.60 -1.58 34.31
N PRO A 231 0.61 -1.94 33.48
CA PRO A 231 -0.35 -2.98 33.82
C PRO A 231 0.31 -4.36 33.86
N ASN A 232 -0.16 -5.21 34.75
CA ASN A 232 0.35 -6.58 34.92
C ASN A 232 -0.20 -7.54 33.83
N SER A 233 -1.34 -7.21 33.23
CA SER A 233 -2.03 -8.07 32.27
C SER A 233 -2.72 -7.23 31.18
N ILE A 234 -2.54 -7.65 29.92
CA ILE A 234 -3.27 -7.10 28.77
C ILE A 234 -4.74 -7.51 28.82
N GLN A 235 -5.04 -8.69 29.35
CA GLN A 235 -6.42 -9.17 29.47
C GLN A 235 -7.25 -8.28 30.39
N ASP A 236 -6.69 -7.89 31.54
CA ASP A 236 -7.35 -6.98 32.47
C ASP A 236 -7.57 -5.59 31.84
N LEU A 237 -6.61 -5.17 31.02
CA LEU A 237 -6.70 -3.92 30.28
C LEU A 237 -7.81 -3.97 29.20
N LEU A 238 -8.04 -5.12 28.57
CA LEU A 238 -9.08 -5.29 27.53
C LEU A 238 -10.47 -5.50 28.10
N ASN A 239 -10.59 -6.09 29.28
CA ASN A 239 -11.88 -6.46 29.90
C ASN A 239 -12.73 -5.28 30.41
N ASN A 240 -12.29 -4.02 30.20
CA ASN A 240 -13.04 -2.78 30.47
C ASN A 240 -13.63 -2.62 31.91
N GLU A 241 -13.24 -3.46 32.87
CA GLU A 241 -13.77 -3.42 34.23
C GLU A 241 -13.00 -2.44 35.16
N GLN A 242 -11.94 -1.83 34.63
CA GLN A 242 -11.27 -0.77 35.38
C GLN A 242 -12.10 0.51 35.32
N THR A 243 -12.82 0.78 36.41
CA THR A 243 -13.37 2.11 36.66
C THR A 243 -12.20 3.09 36.69
N VAL A 244 -12.11 3.92 35.66
CA VAL A 244 -11.14 5.02 35.63
C VAL A 244 -11.48 5.95 36.77
N ASP A 245 -10.59 6.06 37.74
CA ASP A 245 -10.72 7.08 38.78
C ASP A 245 -10.44 8.43 38.13
N GLU A 246 -11.46 9.21 37.85
CA GLU A 246 -11.41 10.51 37.16
C GLU A 246 -10.46 11.52 37.86
N ASN A 247 -10.05 11.24 39.09
CA ASN A 247 -9.19 12.15 39.86
C ASN A 247 -7.70 11.88 39.71
N ILE A 248 -7.28 10.83 39.01
CA ILE A 248 -5.88 10.45 38.85
C ILE A 248 -5.44 10.65 37.41
N ALA A 249 -4.44 11.52 37.20
CA ALA A 249 -3.87 11.74 35.86
C ALA A 249 -3.11 10.48 35.36
N PHE A 250 -3.30 10.09 34.11
CA PHE A 250 -2.55 9.01 33.48
C PHE A 250 -1.06 9.36 33.42
N ASP A 251 -0.21 8.38 33.72
CA ASP A 251 1.25 8.52 33.68
C ASP A 251 1.93 7.58 32.67
N THR A 252 1.17 6.65 32.11
CA THR A 252 1.70 5.58 31.26
C THR A 252 0.81 5.38 30.03
N ALA A 253 1.44 5.26 28.85
CA ALA A 253 0.79 4.88 27.61
C ALA A 253 1.23 3.47 27.20
N VAL A 254 0.29 2.54 27.13
CA VAL A 254 0.51 1.13 26.79
C VAL A 254 0.09 0.88 25.36
N PHE A 255 1.03 0.62 24.49
CA PHE A 255 0.80 0.21 23.10
C PHE A 255 0.50 -1.29 23.08
N TYR A 256 -0.76 -1.69 23.10
CA TYR A 256 -1.13 -3.10 23.26
C TYR A 256 -1.46 -3.82 21.95
N SER A 257 -1.76 -3.10 20.89
CA SER A 257 -1.90 -3.67 19.56
C SER A 257 -1.24 -2.78 18.49
N ILE A 258 -0.48 -3.41 17.59
CA ILE A 258 0.06 -2.80 16.37
C ILE A 258 -0.22 -3.78 15.23
N SER A 259 -1.21 -3.45 14.38
CA SER A 259 -1.68 -4.33 13.33
C SER A 259 -1.36 -3.78 11.95
N ASN A 260 -0.67 -4.61 11.14
CA ASN A 260 -0.46 -4.33 9.71
C ASN A 260 -1.69 -4.77 8.92
N CYS A 261 -2.32 -3.83 8.22
CA CYS A 261 -3.58 -4.07 7.53
C CYS A 261 -3.41 -4.64 6.12
N GLN A 262 -2.27 -4.39 5.49
CA GLN A 262 -2.07 -4.67 4.07
C GLN A 262 -1.04 -5.79 3.87
N SER A 263 -1.52 -7.02 3.64
CA SER A 263 -0.64 -8.18 3.40
C SER A 263 0.24 -8.02 2.14
N GLY A 264 -0.22 -7.27 1.14
CA GLY A 264 0.57 -6.92 -0.03
C GLY A 264 1.73 -5.95 0.26
N LEU A 265 1.79 -5.36 1.45
CA LEU A 265 2.91 -4.55 1.92
C LEU A 265 3.86 -5.31 2.87
N ALA A 266 3.71 -6.63 2.98
CA ALA A 266 4.60 -7.45 3.79
C ALA A 266 6.08 -7.25 3.36
N GLY A 267 6.97 -7.09 4.35
CA GLY A 267 8.39 -6.81 4.12
C GLY A 267 8.73 -5.36 3.75
N ILE A 268 7.74 -4.49 3.57
CA ILE A 268 7.98 -3.05 3.47
C ILE A 268 8.08 -2.49 4.88
N SER A 269 9.24 -1.91 5.19
CA SER A 269 9.47 -1.33 6.53
C SER A 269 8.90 0.07 6.60
N PHE A 270 7.92 0.25 7.47
CA PHE A 270 7.44 1.59 7.85
C PHE A 270 8.28 2.19 9.01
N GLY A 271 9.20 1.40 9.56
CA GLY A 271 10.16 1.78 10.61
C GLY A 271 9.53 2.09 11.98
N ASN A 272 10.41 2.26 12.99
CA ASN A 272 10.01 2.67 14.34
C ASN A 272 9.45 4.10 14.41
N PHE A 273 9.42 4.79 13.28
CA PHE A 273 8.96 6.17 13.18
C PHE A 273 7.46 6.30 13.47
N LEU A 274 6.65 5.32 13.05
CA LEU A 274 5.20 5.37 13.24
C LEU A 274 4.83 5.40 14.73
N ILE A 275 5.51 4.58 15.54
CA ILE A 275 5.31 4.59 17.01
C ILE A 275 5.75 5.93 17.60
N LYS A 276 6.90 6.48 17.15
CA LYS A 276 7.38 7.78 17.63
C LYS A 276 6.40 8.91 17.34
N GLN A 277 5.78 8.91 16.17
CA GLN A 277 4.78 9.91 15.81
C GLN A 277 3.53 9.81 16.69
N VAL A 278 3.08 8.60 17.02
CA VAL A 278 1.98 8.40 17.98
C VAL A 278 2.38 8.89 19.37
N VAL A 279 3.62 8.63 19.80
CA VAL A 279 4.16 9.14 21.09
C VAL A 279 4.19 10.66 21.10
N GLU A 280 4.64 11.30 20.02
CA GLU A 280 4.64 12.77 19.87
C GLU A 280 3.24 13.35 19.97
N ASP A 281 2.24 12.73 19.29
CA ASP A 281 0.84 13.13 19.37
C ASP A 281 0.28 13.01 20.79
N LEU A 282 0.53 11.89 21.46
CA LEU A 282 0.10 11.67 22.84
C LEU A 282 0.78 12.65 23.81
N THR A 283 2.07 12.89 23.66
CA THR A 283 2.80 13.89 24.47
C THR A 283 2.23 15.29 24.28
N SER A 284 1.85 15.65 23.04
CA SER A 284 1.19 16.94 22.76
C SER A 284 -0.21 17.03 23.35
N GLU A 285 -0.95 15.91 23.44
CA GLU A 285 -2.31 15.86 24.00
C GLU A 285 -2.32 15.97 25.54
N PHE A 286 -1.35 15.34 26.22
CA PHE A 286 -1.35 15.22 27.69
C PHE A 286 -0.34 16.12 28.41
N GLY A 287 0.57 16.78 27.67
CA GLY A 287 1.73 17.44 28.28
C GLY A 287 2.76 16.40 28.77
N ASN A 288 3.97 16.87 29.10
CA ASN A 288 5.03 15.96 29.60
C ASN A 288 4.68 15.34 30.95
#